data_54bcd4c21e0b61f3aee9a72121e1d595
#
_entry.id   54bcd4c21e0b61f3aee9a72121e1d595
#
_cell.length_a   1.000
_cell.length_b   1.000
_cell.length_c   1.000
_cell.angle_alpha   90.00
_cell.angle_beta   90.00
_cell.angle_gamma   90.00
#
_symmetry.space_group_name_H-M   'P 1'
#
loop_
_entity.id
_entity.type
_entity.pdbx_description
1 polymer ?
#
loop_
_entity_poly.entity_id
_entity_poly.type
_entity_poly.pdbx_seq_one_letter_code
_entity_poly.pdbx_strand_id
1 'polypeptide(L)'
;MNNHYAAVEDCQRAIDMDPKYGKAFGRMGLAYSSIEKHKEAIECFKKAIDIEPENESYQSNLKLAEEKMASAGSPGAGILNKTSKKLELV
;
A
#
# COMPACT_ATOMS: atom_id res chain seq x y z
N MET A 1 19.36 12.15 3.29
CA MET A 1 18.05 12.36 3.81
C MET A 1 16.98 11.78 2.95
N ASN A 2 16.04 11.13 3.58
CA ASN A 2 14.98 10.51 2.82
C ASN A 2 13.92 11.53 2.48
N ASN A 3 13.79 11.80 1.20
CA ASN A 3 12.76 12.70 0.75
C ASN A 3 11.72 11.87 0.00
N HIS A 4 10.73 11.41 0.74
CA HIS A 4 9.73 10.52 0.17
C HIS A 4 8.83 11.23 -0.83
N TYR A 5 8.64 12.52 -0.63
CA TYR A 5 7.85 13.30 -1.60
C TYR A 5 8.57 13.39 -2.94
N ALA A 6 9.88 13.56 -2.90
CA ALA A 6 10.66 13.58 -4.14
C ALA A 6 10.59 12.20 -4.81
N ALA A 7 10.63 11.15 -4.01
CA ALA A 7 10.51 9.80 -4.57
C ALA A 7 9.18 9.60 -5.27
N VAL A 8 8.10 10.12 -4.68
CA VAL A 8 6.79 10.03 -5.29
C VAL A 8 6.77 10.77 -6.62
N GLU A 9 7.36 11.95 -6.65
CA GLU A 9 7.40 12.73 -7.88
C GLU A 9 8.19 12.04 -8.97
N ASP A 10 9.32 11.46 -8.62
CA ASP A 10 10.13 10.74 -9.59
C ASP A 10 9.39 9.56 -10.14
N CYS A 11 8.71 8.82 -9.27
CA CYS A 11 7.94 7.68 -9.71
C CYS A 11 6.78 8.11 -10.59
N GLN A 12 6.16 9.24 -10.26
CA GLN A 12 5.06 9.73 -11.07
C GLN A 12 5.53 10.08 -12.47
N ARG A 13 6.71 10.66 -12.58
CA ARG A 13 7.28 10.94 -13.90
C ARG A 13 7.52 9.67 -14.69
N ALA A 14 8.03 8.66 -14.02
CA ALA A 14 8.27 7.39 -14.69
C ALA A 14 6.97 6.78 -15.18
N ILE A 15 5.93 6.89 -14.39
CA ILE A 15 4.62 6.36 -14.75
C ILE A 15 4.02 7.16 -15.90
N ASP A 16 4.24 8.47 -15.90
CA ASP A 16 3.74 9.30 -17.00
C ASP A 16 4.37 8.90 -18.32
N MET A 17 5.63 8.49 -18.27
CA MET A 17 6.32 8.05 -19.48
C MET A 17 5.96 6.62 -19.84
N ASP A 18 5.72 5.79 -18.84
CA ASP A 18 5.38 4.38 -19.05
C ASP A 18 4.32 3.97 -18.05
N PRO A 19 3.04 4.08 -18.40
CA PRO A 19 1.95 3.78 -17.46
C PRO A 19 1.93 2.34 -16.97
N LYS A 20 2.69 1.45 -17.60
CA LYS A 20 2.76 0.06 -17.18
C LYS A 20 4.06 -0.27 -16.47
N TYR A 21 4.71 0.71 -15.93
CA TYR A 21 5.97 0.50 -15.22
C TYR A 21 5.65 0.10 -13.77
N GLY A 22 5.51 -1.19 -13.54
CA GLY A 22 5.10 -1.70 -12.25
C GLY A 22 6.01 -1.32 -11.12
N LYS A 23 7.33 -1.32 -11.36
CA LYS A 23 8.28 -0.95 -10.33
C LYS A 23 8.05 0.46 -9.81
N ALA A 24 7.70 1.37 -10.69
CA ALA A 24 7.45 2.74 -10.26
C ALA A 24 6.27 2.80 -9.31
N PHE A 25 5.21 2.06 -9.62
CA PHE A 25 4.07 1.99 -8.72
C PHE A 25 4.46 1.38 -7.38
N GLY A 26 5.26 0.33 -7.40
CA GLY A 26 5.71 -0.30 -6.17
C GLY A 26 6.52 0.66 -5.31
N ARG A 27 7.43 1.38 -5.92
CA ARG A 27 8.25 2.36 -5.19
C ARG A 27 7.43 3.51 -4.66
N MET A 28 6.48 3.97 -5.47
CA MET A 28 5.60 5.03 -5.04
C MET A 28 4.78 4.59 -3.83
N GLY A 29 4.32 3.35 -3.85
CA GLY A 29 3.60 2.80 -2.72
C GLY A 29 4.44 2.79 -1.45
N LEU A 30 5.71 2.40 -1.58
CA LEU A 30 6.60 2.40 -0.43
C LEU A 30 6.84 3.82 0.10
N ALA A 31 6.98 4.77 -0.80
CA ALA A 31 7.18 6.16 -0.40
C ALA A 31 5.95 6.69 0.34
N TYR A 32 4.77 6.42 -0.18
CA TYR A 32 3.55 6.84 0.50
C TYR A 32 3.43 6.16 1.86
N SER A 33 3.78 4.90 1.93
CA SER A 33 3.72 4.17 3.20
C SER A 33 4.65 4.79 4.23
N SER A 34 5.80 5.26 3.80
CA SER A 34 6.78 5.87 4.70
C SER A 34 6.29 7.17 5.29
N ILE A 35 5.43 7.88 4.60
CA ILE A 35 4.86 9.12 5.10
C ILE A 35 3.44 8.90 5.61
N GLU A 36 3.10 7.66 5.87
CA GLU A 36 1.84 7.26 6.48
C GLU A 36 0.60 7.57 5.65
N LYS A 37 0.79 7.66 4.36
CA LYS A 37 -0.34 7.80 3.45
C LYS A 37 -0.73 6.42 2.97
N HIS A 38 -1.29 5.64 3.87
CA HIS A 38 -1.52 4.23 3.62
C HIS A 38 -2.55 3.99 2.52
N LYS A 39 -3.54 4.85 2.42
CA LYS A 39 -4.55 4.70 1.39
C LYS A 39 -3.93 4.82 0.00
N GLU A 40 -3.11 5.84 -0.19
CA GLU A 40 -2.42 6.03 -1.46
C GLU A 40 -1.45 4.90 -1.74
N ALA A 41 -0.79 4.42 -0.68
CA ALA A 41 0.13 3.30 -0.83
C ALA A 41 -0.61 2.06 -1.32
N ILE A 42 -1.78 1.80 -0.75
CA ILE A 42 -2.58 0.64 -1.14
C ILE A 42 -2.93 0.73 -2.61
N GLU A 43 -3.34 1.88 -3.07
CA GLU A 43 -3.70 2.05 -4.47
C GLU A 43 -2.51 1.80 -5.39
N CYS A 44 -1.35 2.28 -4.98
CA CYS A 44 -0.14 2.05 -5.77
C CYS A 44 0.23 0.59 -5.83
N PHE A 45 0.16 -0.10 -4.71
CA PHE A 45 0.49 -1.52 -4.70
C PHE A 45 -0.50 -2.34 -5.52
N LYS A 46 -1.77 -1.99 -5.46
CA LYS A 46 -2.77 -2.67 -6.28
C LYS A 46 -2.47 -2.50 -7.75
N LYS A 47 -2.08 -1.30 -8.14
CA LYS A 47 -1.72 -1.04 -9.51
C LYS A 47 -0.48 -1.82 -9.92
N ALA A 48 0.51 -1.88 -9.03
CA ALA A 48 1.72 -2.64 -9.30
C ALA A 48 1.41 -4.12 -9.50
N ILE A 49 0.52 -4.66 -8.69
CA ILE A 49 0.11 -6.05 -8.82
C ILE A 49 -0.63 -6.28 -10.12
N ASP A 50 -1.46 -5.33 -10.50
CA ASP A 50 -2.20 -5.42 -11.73
C ASP A 50 -1.26 -5.55 -12.93
N ILE A 51 -0.14 -4.85 -12.87
CA ILE A 51 0.85 -4.86 -13.95
C ILE A 51 1.75 -6.09 -13.85
N GLU A 52 2.17 -6.44 -12.64
CA GLU A 52 3.07 -7.57 -12.41
C GLU A 52 2.50 -8.49 -11.34
N PRO A 53 1.49 -9.28 -11.69
CA PRO A 53 0.81 -10.11 -10.69
C PRO A 53 1.69 -11.20 -10.08
N GLU A 54 2.76 -11.55 -10.73
CA GLU A 54 3.65 -12.58 -10.21
C GLU A 54 4.62 -12.05 -9.16
N ASN A 55 4.66 -10.74 -8.96
CA ASN A 55 5.61 -10.16 -8.01
C ASN A 55 5.04 -10.21 -6.59
N GLU A 56 5.55 -11.15 -5.81
CA GLU A 56 5.06 -11.36 -4.46
C GLU A 56 5.37 -10.21 -3.51
N SER A 57 6.41 -9.46 -3.79
CA SER A 57 6.76 -8.32 -2.95
C SER A 57 5.64 -7.30 -2.89
N TYR A 58 5.02 -7.04 -4.03
CA TYR A 58 3.92 -6.08 -4.07
C TYR A 58 2.75 -6.57 -3.23
N GLN A 59 2.48 -7.87 -3.29
CA GLN A 59 1.38 -8.43 -2.52
C GLN A 59 1.64 -8.34 -1.03
N SER A 60 2.87 -8.62 -0.61
CA SER A 60 3.25 -8.49 0.79
C SER A 60 3.14 -7.05 1.25
N ASN A 61 3.61 -6.13 0.43
CA ASN A 61 3.55 -4.72 0.77
C ASN A 61 2.12 -4.23 0.85
N LEU A 62 1.28 -4.70 -0.05
CA LEU A 62 -0.13 -4.32 -0.02
C LEU A 62 -0.79 -4.77 1.27
N LYS A 63 -0.54 -6.02 1.64
CA LYS A 63 -1.12 -6.56 2.86
C LYS A 63 -0.66 -5.75 4.06
N LEU A 64 0.61 -5.43 4.12
CA LEU A 64 1.15 -4.65 5.22
C LEU A 64 0.53 -3.26 5.27
N ALA A 65 0.38 -2.63 4.14
CA ALA A 65 -0.23 -1.31 4.09
C ALA A 65 -1.68 -1.35 4.55
N GLU A 66 -2.41 -2.38 4.17
CA GLU A 66 -3.78 -2.54 4.60
C GLU A 66 -3.87 -2.73 6.11
N GLU A 67 -2.94 -3.49 6.66
CA GLU A 67 -2.92 -3.69 8.10
C GLU A 67 -2.63 -2.40 8.84
N LYS A 68 -1.70 -1.63 8.33
CA LYS A 68 -1.37 -0.36 8.97
C LYS A 68 -2.49 0.64 8.87
N MET A 69 -3.17 0.65 7.74
CA MET A 69 -4.30 1.53 7.58
C MET A 69 -5.43 1.19 8.54
N ALA A 70 -5.68 -0.09 8.70
CA ALA A 70 -6.72 -0.53 9.62
C ALA A 70 -6.39 -0.16 11.05
N SER A 71 -5.11 -0.29 11.40
CA SER A 71 -4.64 0.05 12.74
C SER A 71 -4.73 1.55 13.02
N ALA A 72 -4.31 2.33 12.05
CA ALA A 72 -4.23 3.78 12.24
C ALA A 72 -5.58 4.46 12.10
N GLY A 73 -6.40 3.93 11.21
CA GLY A 73 -7.62 4.63 10.87
C GLY A 73 -8.71 4.55 11.91
N SER A 74 -8.80 3.42 12.59
CA SER A 74 -9.94 3.22 13.47
C SER A 74 -9.63 2.13 14.47
N PRO A 75 -8.87 2.44 15.48
CA PRO A 75 -8.42 1.42 16.44
C PRO A 75 -9.54 0.59 17.00
N GLY A 76 -10.60 1.24 17.40
CA GLY A 76 -11.72 0.52 17.98
C GLY A 76 -12.39 -0.40 16.99
N ALA A 77 -12.62 0.10 15.82
CA ALA A 77 -13.27 -0.69 14.78
C ALA A 77 -12.42 -1.88 14.40
N GLY A 78 -11.13 -1.68 14.31
CA GLY A 78 -10.25 -2.77 13.96
C GLY A 78 -10.30 -3.89 14.95
N ILE A 79 -10.32 -3.54 16.20
CA ILE A 79 -10.36 -4.52 17.26
C ILE A 79 -11.69 -5.25 17.24
N LEU A 80 -12.75 -4.52 17.05
CA LEU A 80 -14.05 -5.12 17.00
C LEU A 80 -14.17 -6.15 15.90
N ASN A 81 -13.62 -5.85 14.76
CA ASN A 81 -13.70 -6.78 13.66
C ASN A 81 -13.07 -8.09 13.99
N LYS A 82 -11.94 -8.06 14.61
CA LYS A 82 -11.26 -9.28 14.96
C LYS A 82 -12.06 -10.06 15.96
N THR A 83 -12.57 -9.36 16.92
CA THR A 83 -13.34 -10.01 17.95
C THR A 83 -14.59 -10.64 17.39
N SER A 84 -15.23 -9.94 16.49
CA SER A 84 -16.44 -10.48 15.90
C SER A 84 -16.20 -11.80 15.22
N LYS A 85 -15.12 -11.88 14.50
CA LYS A 85 -14.81 -13.11 13.82
C LYS A 85 -14.67 -14.26 14.78
N LYS A 86 -14.00 -14.01 15.87
CA LYS A 86 -13.82 -15.06 16.84
C LYS A 86 -15.11 -15.47 17.46
N LEU A 87 -15.92 -14.51 17.76
CA LEU A 87 -17.19 -14.80 18.38
C LEU A 87 -18.08 -15.65 17.51
N GLU A 88 -17.98 -15.48 16.25
CA GLU A 88 -18.79 -16.25 15.35
C GLU A 88 -18.54 -17.73 15.44
N LEU A 89 -17.39 -18.07 15.87
CA LEU A 89 -17.05 -19.46 15.99
C LEU A 89 -17.73 -20.14 17.15
N VAL A 90 -18.17 -19.35 18.04
CA VAL A 90 -18.84 -19.87 19.23
C VAL A 90 -20.33 -20.03 19.04
#